data_2faa6f6edf8df4339cdc08999ede0f6f
#
_entry.id   2faa6f6edf8df4339cdc08999ede0f6f
#
_cell.length_a   1.000
_cell.length_b   1.000
_cell.length_c   1.000
_cell.angle_alpha   90.00
_cell.angle_beta   90.00
_cell.angle_gamma   90.00
#
_symmetry.space_group_name_H-M   'P 1'
#
loop_
_entity.id
_entity.type
_entity.pdbx_description
1 polymer ?
#
loop_
_entity_poly.entity_id
_entity_poly.type
_entity_poly.pdbx_seq_one_letter_code
_entity_poly.pdbx_strand_id
1 'polypeptide(L)'
;MIYISTKKGKIMSTAVRISHKLVDDAKVISKVENRSVTGQIEYWAKIGKIAEENPTMSFQLIKEILFGLEELESGKGIEYNFG
;
A
#
# COMPACT_ATOMS: atom_id res chain seq x y z
N MET A 1 -14.02 -15.76 3.58
CA MET A 1 -13.58 -14.36 3.64
C MET A 1 -12.74 -14.10 4.85
N ILE A 2 -11.81 -13.20 4.71
CA ILE A 2 -10.88 -12.89 5.77
C ILE A 2 -10.97 -11.42 6.08
N TYR A 3 -10.85 -11.09 7.37
CA TYR A 3 -10.86 -9.69 7.77
C TYR A 3 -9.43 -9.21 7.89
N ILE A 4 -9.17 -8.05 7.31
CA ILE A 4 -7.86 -7.42 7.37
C ILE A 4 -8.00 -6.12 8.12
N SER A 5 -7.13 -5.92 9.10
CA SER A 5 -7.09 -4.66 9.82
C SER A 5 -5.93 -3.85 9.32
N THR A 6 -6.16 -2.61 9.03
CA THR A 6 -5.08 -1.72 8.65
C THR A 6 -4.62 -0.99 9.88
N LYS A 7 -3.34 -0.83 10.01
CA LYS A 7 -2.78 -0.13 11.14
C LYS A 7 -1.84 0.92 10.67
N LYS A 8 -2.12 2.13 11.00
CA LYS A 8 -1.31 3.23 10.55
C LYS A 8 -1.14 4.20 11.67
N GLY A 9 -0.29 3.86 12.59
CA GLY A 9 -0.03 4.73 13.69
C GLY A 9 -1.29 4.98 14.48
N LYS A 10 -1.55 6.22 14.71
CA LYS A 10 -2.68 6.59 15.55
C LYS A 10 -4.00 6.63 14.82
N ILE A 11 -3.97 6.39 13.55
CA ILE A 11 -5.20 6.40 12.77
C ILE A 11 -6.02 5.18 13.13
N MET A 12 -7.30 5.36 13.22
CA MET A 12 -8.18 4.25 13.44
C MET A 12 -8.05 3.25 12.32
N SER A 13 -7.91 1.99 12.68
CA SER A 13 -7.89 0.97 11.67
C SER A 13 -9.30 0.40 11.53
N THR A 14 -9.59 -0.11 10.37
CA THR A 14 -10.88 -0.65 10.04
C THR A 14 -10.70 -2.07 9.54
N ALA A 15 -11.55 -2.97 9.98
CA ALA A 15 -11.53 -4.34 9.50
C ALA A 15 -12.32 -4.41 8.20
N VAL A 16 -11.74 -5.03 7.20
CA VAL A 16 -12.35 -5.14 5.89
C VAL A 16 -12.36 -6.61 5.50
N ARG A 17 -13.47 -7.06 4.93
CA ARG A 17 -13.58 -8.45 4.49
C ARG A 17 -13.00 -8.58 3.09
N ILE A 18 -12.06 -9.50 2.96
CA ILE A 18 -11.37 -9.73 1.70
C ILE A 18 -11.51 -11.20 1.34
N SER A 19 -11.64 -11.53 0.08
CA SER A 19 -11.77 -12.91 -0.34
C SER A 19 -10.50 -13.69 -0.02
N HIS A 20 -10.68 -14.98 0.24
CA HIS A 20 -9.52 -15.85 0.51
C HIS A 20 -8.54 -15.84 -0.64
N LYS A 21 -9.06 -15.86 -1.85
CA LYS A 21 -8.18 -15.92 -3.00
C LYS A 21 -7.25 -14.72 -3.06
N LEU A 22 -7.79 -13.54 -2.85
CA LEU A 22 -6.98 -12.35 -2.91
C LEU A 22 -5.96 -12.31 -1.78
N VAL A 23 -6.37 -12.77 -0.60
CA VAL A 23 -5.45 -12.83 0.52
C VAL A 23 -4.33 -13.82 0.26
N ASP A 24 -4.65 -14.96 -0.35
CA ASP A 24 -3.62 -15.94 -0.68
C ASP A 24 -2.64 -15.38 -1.69
N ASP A 25 -3.13 -14.69 -2.69
CA ASP A 25 -2.26 -14.05 -3.67
C ASP A 25 -1.35 -13.04 -2.98
N ALA A 26 -1.92 -12.28 -2.05
CA ALA A 26 -1.14 -11.29 -1.34
C ALA A 26 -0.06 -11.94 -0.48
N LYS A 27 -0.35 -13.09 0.10
CA LYS A 27 0.64 -13.79 0.91
C LYS A 27 1.88 -14.14 0.10
N VAL A 28 1.65 -14.61 -1.11
CA VAL A 28 2.77 -14.99 -1.98
C VAL A 28 3.58 -13.78 -2.38
N ILE A 29 2.89 -12.75 -2.86
CA ILE A 29 3.57 -11.56 -3.37
C ILE A 29 4.24 -10.77 -2.26
N SER A 30 3.63 -10.75 -1.08
CA SER A 30 4.20 -9.97 0.01
C SER A 30 5.57 -10.47 0.41
N LYS A 31 5.81 -11.76 0.29
CA LYS A 31 7.13 -12.31 0.59
C LYS A 31 8.16 -11.81 -0.40
N VAL A 32 7.79 -11.79 -1.67
CA VAL A 32 8.70 -11.33 -2.71
C VAL A 32 8.97 -9.84 -2.57
N GLU A 33 7.92 -9.08 -2.28
CA GLU A 33 8.03 -7.64 -2.20
C GLU A 33 8.45 -7.14 -0.83
N ASN A 34 8.63 -8.07 0.10
CA ASN A 34 9.05 -7.72 1.45
C ASN A 34 8.07 -6.80 2.15
N ARG A 35 6.80 -7.13 2.04
CA ARG A 35 5.73 -6.39 2.69
C ARG A 35 4.94 -7.31 3.58
N SER A 36 4.18 -6.74 4.51
CA SER A 36 3.19 -7.53 5.23
C SER A 36 2.02 -7.80 4.29
N VAL A 37 1.21 -8.78 4.61
CA VAL A 37 0.04 -9.10 3.79
C VAL A 37 -0.89 -7.91 3.74
N THR A 38 -1.16 -7.29 4.89
CA THR A 38 -2.00 -6.11 4.94
C THR A 38 -1.40 -4.99 4.09
N GLY A 39 -0.10 -4.76 4.22
CA GLY A 39 0.57 -3.74 3.44
C GLY A 39 0.48 -3.99 1.95
N GLN A 40 0.58 -5.26 1.55
CA GLN A 40 0.48 -5.59 0.14
C GLN A 40 -0.91 -5.27 -0.40
N ILE A 41 -1.93 -5.61 0.35
CA ILE A 41 -3.29 -5.35 -0.09
C ILE A 41 -3.58 -3.86 -0.13
N GLU A 42 -3.08 -3.12 0.86
CA GLU A 42 -3.25 -1.67 0.85
C GLU A 42 -2.54 -1.03 -0.32
N TYR A 43 -1.36 -1.55 -0.65
CA TYR A 43 -0.63 -1.05 -1.79
C TYR A 43 -1.43 -1.22 -3.08
N TRP A 44 -1.99 -2.43 -3.26
CA TRP A 44 -2.82 -2.69 -4.43
C TRP A 44 -4.06 -1.78 -4.45
N ALA A 45 -4.65 -1.57 -3.29
CA ALA A 45 -5.83 -0.72 -3.21
C ALA A 45 -5.50 0.73 -3.58
N LYS A 46 -4.35 1.21 -3.13
CA LYS A 46 -3.94 2.57 -3.47
C LYS A 46 -3.68 2.71 -4.96
N ILE A 47 -3.04 1.71 -5.54
CA ILE A 47 -2.80 1.73 -6.99
C ILE A 47 -4.12 1.79 -7.73
N GLY A 48 -5.07 0.94 -7.33
CA GLY A 48 -6.35 0.92 -7.99
C GLY A 48 -7.10 2.23 -7.86
N LYS A 49 -7.05 2.81 -6.68
CA LYS A 49 -7.72 4.08 -6.45
C LYS A 49 -7.13 5.17 -7.35
N ILE A 50 -5.82 5.26 -7.38
CA ILE A 50 -5.17 6.30 -8.19
C ILE A 50 -5.45 6.08 -9.66
N ALA A 51 -5.39 4.82 -10.10
CA ALA A 51 -5.63 4.51 -11.50
C ALA A 51 -7.05 4.88 -11.90
N GLU A 52 -8.01 4.61 -11.02
CA GLU A 52 -9.40 4.90 -11.32
C GLU A 52 -9.64 6.39 -11.41
N GLU A 53 -8.97 7.15 -10.55
CA GLU A 53 -9.11 8.60 -10.55
C GLU A 53 -8.32 9.27 -11.65
N ASN A 54 -7.36 8.57 -12.24
CA ASN A 54 -6.49 9.12 -13.26
C ASN A 54 -6.29 8.11 -14.40
N PRO A 55 -7.33 7.91 -15.21
CA PRO A 55 -7.31 6.81 -16.18
C PRO A 55 -6.17 6.85 -17.19
N THR A 56 -5.60 8.01 -17.43
CA THR A 56 -4.52 8.10 -18.41
C THR A 56 -3.14 8.00 -17.80
N MET A 57 -3.06 7.85 -16.48
CA MET A 57 -1.78 7.77 -15.81
C MET A 57 -1.22 6.36 -15.94
N SER A 58 0.06 6.23 -16.29
CA SER A 58 0.65 4.92 -16.43
C SER A 58 0.87 4.27 -15.06
N PHE A 59 0.93 2.95 -15.06
CA PHE A 59 1.20 2.21 -13.84
C PHE A 59 2.56 2.60 -13.27
N GLN A 60 3.55 2.80 -14.15
CA GLN A 60 4.88 3.17 -13.70
C GLN A 60 4.87 4.48 -12.94
N LEU A 61 4.13 5.46 -13.44
CA LEU A 61 4.06 6.74 -12.78
C LEU A 61 3.34 6.61 -11.43
N ILE A 62 2.30 5.80 -11.38
CA ILE A 62 1.58 5.57 -10.13
C ILE A 62 2.52 4.99 -9.09
N LYS A 63 3.34 4.04 -9.50
CA LYS A 63 4.30 3.42 -8.57
C LYS A 63 5.28 4.44 -8.04
N GLU A 64 5.75 5.33 -8.89
CA GLU A 64 6.70 6.34 -8.47
C GLU A 64 6.09 7.31 -7.47
N ILE A 65 4.85 7.67 -7.69
CA ILE A 65 4.15 8.56 -6.78
C ILE A 65 3.98 7.89 -5.42
N LEU A 66 3.57 6.63 -5.42
CA LEU A 66 3.37 5.93 -4.16
C LEU A 66 4.68 5.73 -3.41
N PHE A 67 5.74 5.45 -4.14
CA PHE A 67 7.03 5.29 -3.50
C PHE A 67 7.45 6.58 -2.80
N GLY A 68 7.25 7.72 -3.46
CA GLY A 68 7.57 9.00 -2.86
C GLY A 68 6.74 9.28 -1.63
N LEU A 69 5.46 8.95 -1.68
CA LEU A 69 4.61 9.16 -0.52
C LEU A 69 5.01 8.29 0.65
N GLU A 70 5.40 7.06 0.37
CA GLU A 70 5.83 6.17 1.44
C GLU A 70 7.10 6.68 2.10
N GLU A 71 7.99 7.25 1.31
CA GLU A 71 9.19 7.81 1.89
C GLU A 71 8.89 8.98 2.80
N LEU A 72 7.94 9.79 2.41
CA LEU A 72 7.53 10.91 3.25
C LEU A 72 6.90 10.42 4.53
N GLU A 73 6.05 9.41 4.43
CA GLU A 73 5.37 8.90 5.61
C GLU A 73 6.34 8.25 6.58
N SER A 74 7.39 7.65 6.07
CA SER A 74 8.36 7.03 6.94
C SER A 74 9.34 8.04 7.53
N GLY A 75 9.31 9.26 7.04
CA GLY A 75 10.17 10.29 7.53
C GLY A 75 11.56 10.28 6.94
N LYS A 76 11.83 9.32 6.09
CA LYS A 76 13.18 9.21 5.55
C LYS A 76 13.54 10.35 4.63
N GLY A 77 12.58 10.76 3.84
CA GLY A 77 12.85 11.85 2.93
C GLY A 77 12.98 13.18 3.62
N ILE A 78 12.62 13.22 4.90
CA ILE A 78 12.64 14.45 5.63
C ILE A 78 13.86 14.61 6.48
N GLU A 79 14.20 13.56 7.18
CA GLU A 79 15.18 13.71 8.21
C GLU A 79 16.52 14.09 7.68
N TYR A 80 16.92 13.63 6.56
CA TYR A 80 18.25 14.02 6.15
C TYR A 80 18.27 15.34 5.42
N ASN A 81 17.13 15.94 5.29
CA ASN A 81 17.12 17.27 4.75
C ASN A 81 17.80 18.25 5.66
N PHE A 82 17.90 17.89 6.87
CA PHE A 82 18.46 18.81 7.81
C PHE A 82 19.87 18.58 8.02
N GLY A 83 20.32 17.62 7.41
CA GLY A 83 21.74 17.27 7.39
C GLY A 83 22.43 17.57 8.45
#